data_4a16b49e3a08e727f87bcb613f775972
#
_entry.id   4a16b49e3a08e727f87bcb613f775972
#
_cell.length_a   1.000
_cell.length_b   1.000
_cell.length_c   1.000
_cell.angle_alpha   90.00
_cell.angle_beta   90.00
_cell.angle_gamma   90.00
#
_symmetry.space_group_name_H-M   'P 1'
#
loop_
_entity.id
_entity.type
_entity.pdbx_description
1 polymer ?
#
loop_
_entity_poly.entity_id
_entity_poly.type
_entity_poly.pdbx_seq_one_letter_code
_entity_poly.pdbx_strand_id
1 'polypeptide(L)'
;MKLGNLVKDHWIDGDGDGTVLTSAVSGSPVASITSKGLDFADMLQHARTVGGSNLRRYTFHERALMLKALAQCLMEHKVELYELSTQTGATRQDSWIDIDGGISTLFVFSSKGRREMPNSHVYLDGPPEALSRTGTFVGQHICTPKLGVAIHINAFNFPCWGMLEKLAPALLAGVPAIVKPASSTAYLTELMVRRILASGILPKGALQLICGSVGDLFDHLDCQDTVAFTGSKATAEFLQQHPRVIAESVAFTAETDSLNSSILGPDAVPGTPEFELFVKEVTREMTSKAGQKCTAIRRIIAPASLASELVSALSESLGKVRIGNPAMKDVDMGALASQGQREEVGDRVKLLSREADIV
;
A
#
# COMPACT_ATOMS: atom_id res chain seq x y z
N MET A 1 -8.89 11.03 -19.87
CA MET A 1 -9.55 11.55 -18.64
C MET A 1 -8.47 12.11 -17.72
N LYS A 2 -8.69 13.27 -17.09
CA LYS A 2 -7.80 13.81 -16.05
C LYS A 2 -8.28 13.32 -14.70
N LEU A 3 -7.38 12.79 -13.86
CA LEU A 3 -7.72 12.36 -12.51
C LEU A 3 -7.85 13.59 -11.60
N GLY A 4 -8.87 13.58 -10.75
CA GLY A 4 -9.07 14.61 -9.75
C GLY A 4 -8.19 14.41 -8.52
N ASN A 5 -7.86 15.50 -7.85
CA ASN A 5 -7.35 15.51 -6.49
C ASN A 5 -8.52 15.75 -5.53
N LEU A 6 -8.56 15.05 -4.40
CA LEU A 6 -9.56 15.31 -3.37
C LEU A 6 -8.95 16.26 -2.33
N VAL A 7 -9.38 17.51 -2.38
CA VAL A 7 -8.87 18.60 -1.54
C VAL A 7 -10.02 19.22 -0.76
N LYS A 8 -9.95 19.20 0.56
CA LYS A 8 -10.97 19.81 1.45
C LYS A 8 -12.40 19.35 1.11
N ASP A 9 -12.56 18.03 0.91
CA ASP A 9 -13.81 17.35 0.54
C ASP A 9 -14.36 17.66 -0.87
N HIS A 10 -13.57 18.35 -1.72
CA HIS A 10 -13.94 18.70 -3.10
C HIS A 10 -12.95 18.09 -4.10
N TRP A 11 -13.48 17.65 -5.26
CA TRP A 11 -12.66 17.23 -6.38
C TRP A 11 -12.13 18.45 -7.12
N ILE A 12 -10.80 18.55 -7.25
CA ILE A 12 -10.10 19.64 -7.91
C ILE A 12 -9.15 19.06 -8.97
N ASP A 13 -9.21 19.60 -10.17
CA ASP A 13 -8.22 19.33 -11.20
C ASP A 13 -6.97 20.18 -10.92
N GLY A 14 -5.80 19.56 -10.98
CA GLY A 14 -4.56 20.35 -10.93
C GLY A 14 -4.32 21.12 -12.25
N ASP A 15 -3.44 22.09 -12.23
CA ASP A 15 -3.14 22.95 -13.38
C ASP A 15 -2.38 22.22 -14.50
N GLY A 16 -2.60 22.66 -15.75
CA GLY A 16 -1.94 22.17 -16.95
C GLY A 16 -2.42 20.77 -17.37
N ASP A 17 -1.79 20.21 -18.41
CA ASP A 17 -2.20 18.92 -19.00
C ASP A 17 -1.79 17.70 -18.15
N GLY A 18 -0.76 17.86 -17.34
CA GLY A 18 -0.25 16.81 -16.46
C GLY A 18 0.56 15.73 -17.18
N THR A 19 0.88 14.67 -16.44
CA THR A 19 1.58 13.49 -16.95
C THR A 19 0.58 12.44 -17.41
N VAL A 20 0.71 11.97 -18.65
CA VAL A 20 -0.15 10.92 -19.20
C VAL A 20 0.24 9.57 -18.60
N LEU A 21 -0.76 8.86 -18.10
CA LEU A 21 -0.65 7.47 -17.64
C LEU A 21 -1.11 6.53 -18.74
N THR A 22 -0.36 5.48 -18.97
CA THR A 22 -0.63 4.50 -20.02
C THR A 22 -1.00 3.15 -19.43
N SER A 23 -1.81 2.41 -20.15
CA SER A 23 -2.10 1.01 -19.86
C SER A 23 -0.81 0.18 -19.91
N ALA A 24 -0.57 -0.61 -18.88
CA ALA A 24 0.54 -1.56 -18.85
C ALA A 24 0.41 -2.66 -19.93
N VAL A 25 -0.82 -2.89 -20.41
CA VAL A 25 -1.13 -3.95 -21.38
C VAL A 25 -1.01 -3.46 -22.82
N SER A 26 -1.62 -2.32 -23.13
CA SER A 26 -1.73 -1.82 -24.51
C SER A 26 -0.82 -0.63 -24.82
N GLY A 27 -0.26 0.02 -23.79
CA GLY A 27 0.46 1.29 -23.97
C GLY A 27 -0.46 2.49 -24.28
N SER A 28 -1.76 2.28 -24.42
CA SER A 28 -2.71 3.36 -24.72
C SER A 28 -2.91 4.29 -23.52
N PRO A 29 -3.18 5.59 -23.73
CA PRO A 29 -3.50 6.51 -22.65
C PRO A 29 -4.72 6.06 -21.85
N VAL A 30 -4.60 6.03 -20.52
CA VAL A 30 -5.71 5.74 -19.58
C VAL A 30 -6.20 7.03 -18.95
N ALA A 31 -5.29 7.85 -18.42
CA ALA A 31 -5.62 9.08 -17.74
C ALA A 31 -4.42 10.05 -17.77
N SER A 32 -4.60 11.27 -17.25
CA SER A 32 -3.49 12.16 -16.90
C SER A 32 -3.60 12.61 -15.44
N ILE A 33 -2.46 12.93 -14.83
CA ILE A 33 -2.37 13.37 -13.43
C ILE A 33 -1.58 14.67 -13.31
N THR A 34 -2.01 15.52 -12.40
CA THR A 34 -1.25 16.70 -11.97
C THR A 34 -1.75 17.19 -10.62
N SER A 35 -0.82 17.59 -9.78
CA SER A 35 -1.08 18.26 -8.50
C SER A 35 -0.60 19.72 -8.50
N LYS A 36 -0.23 20.23 -9.68
CA LYS A 36 0.23 21.60 -9.83
C LYS A 36 -0.91 22.57 -9.44
N GLY A 37 -0.59 23.62 -8.68
CA GLY A 37 -1.55 24.60 -8.22
C GLY A 37 -2.31 24.20 -6.94
N LEU A 38 -2.06 23.00 -6.36
CA LEU A 38 -2.60 22.65 -5.06
C LEU A 38 -1.86 23.39 -3.94
N ASP A 39 -2.59 23.86 -2.95
CA ASP A 39 -2.06 24.42 -1.71
C ASP A 39 -1.93 23.30 -0.67
N PHE A 40 -0.73 22.72 -0.55
CA PHE A 40 -0.48 21.61 0.38
C PHE A 40 -0.50 22.04 1.85
N ALA A 41 -0.15 23.31 2.14
CA ALA A 41 -0.25 23.86 3.49
C ALA A 41 -1.71 23.92 3.94
N ASP A 42 -2.61 24.40 3.08
CA ASP A 42 -4.05 24.48 3.36
C ASP A 42 -4.68 23.07 3.45
N MET A 43 -4.25 22.12 2.62
CA MET A 43 -4.66 20.72 2.72
C MET A 43 -4.33 20.10 4.09
N LEU A 44 -3.10 20.28 4.57
CA LEU A 44 -2.67 19.83 5.90
C LEU A 44 -3.45 20.51 7.00
N GLN A 45 -3.61 21.85 6.92
CA GLN A 45 -4.37 22.61 7.90
C GLN A 45 -5.83 22.14 7.98
N HIS A 46 -6.48 21.92 6.83
CA HIS A 46 -7.84 21.38 6.79
C HIS A 46 -7.94 19.98 7.42
N ALA A 47 -7.01 19.09 7.09
CA ALA A 47 -6.97 17.76 7.69
C ALA A 47 -6.82 17.83 9.21
N ARG A 48 -5.91 18.65 9.73
CA ARG A 48 -5.67 18.84 11.18
C ARG A 48 -6.89 19.42 11.90
N THR A 49 -7.45 20.51 11.37
CA THR A 49 -8.48 21.29 12.06
C THR A 49 -9.90 20.79 11.85
N VAL A 50 -10.22 20.30 10.65
CA VAL A 50 -11.55 19.75 10.30
C VAL A 50 -11.56 18.23 10.43
N GLY A 51 -10.69 17.54 9.71
CA GLY A 51 -10.66 16.08 9.66
C GLY A 51 -10.40 15.45 11.02
N GLY A 52 -9.33 15.86 11.67
CA GLY A 52 -8.96 15.38 13.01
C GLY A 52 -10.00 15.72 14.06
N SER A 53 -10.54 16.95 14.05
CA SER A 53 -11.59 17.36 14.99
C SER A 53 -12.86 16.52 14.81
N ASN A 54 -13.26 16.23 13.58
CA ASN A 54 -14.43 15.41 13.31
C ASN A 54 -14.21 13.95 13.69
N LEU A 55 -13.07 13.35 13.35
CA LEU A 55 -12.77 11.94 13.69
C LEU A 55 -12.68 11.71 15.21
N ARG A 56 -12.13 12.66 15.96
CA ARG A 56 -12.01 12.54 17.43
C ARG A 56 -13.33 12.64 18.19
N ARG A 57 -14.44 13.00 17.53
CA ARG A 57 -15.80 12.94 18.13
C ARG A 57 -16.32 11.52 18.28
N TYR A 58 -15.75 10.57 17.51
CA TYR A 58 -16.14 9.17 17.53
C TYR A 58 -15.25 8.37 18.47
N THR A 59 -15.85 7.41 19.20
CA THR A 59 -15.13 6.40 19.98
C THR A 59 -14.41 5.42 19.08
N PHE A 60 -13.52 4.58 19.64
CA PHE A 60 -12.90 3.50 18.88
C PHE A 60 -13.92 2.55 18.22
N HIS A 61 -15.02 2.23 18.95
CA HIS A 61 -16.07 1.35 18.42
C HIS A 61 -16.83 2.00 17.27
N GLU A 62 -17.15 3.28 17.34
CA GLU A 62 -17.83 4.01 16.27
C GLU A 62 -16.93 4.12 15.03
N ARG A 63 -15.64 4.43 15.19
CA ARG A 63 -14.68 4.41 14.07
C ARG A 63 -14.51 3.01 13.49
N ALA A 64 -14.49 1.98 14.31
CA ALA A 64 -14.47 0.58 13.87
C ALA A 64 -15.71 0.20 13.03
N LEU A 65 -16.90 0.65 13.44
CA LEU A 65 -18.13 0.46 12.64
C LEU A 65 -18.09 1.24 11.32
N MET A 66 -17.51 2.43 11.32
CA MET A 66 -17.26 3.23 10.11
C MET A 66 -16.37 2.46 9.12
N LEU A 67 -15.28 1.82 9.59
CA LEU A 67 -14.41 0.97 8.75
C LEU A 67 -15.19 -0.22 8.18
N LYS A 68 -16.08 -0.85 8.96
CA LYS A 68 -16.95 -1.94 8.48
C LYS A 68 -17.87 -1.48 7.36
N ALA A 69 -18.49 -0.33 7.53
CA ALA A 69 -19.40 0.24 6.54
C ALA A 69 -18.65 0.58 5.23
N LEU A 70 -17.43 1.14 5.33
CA LEU A 70 -16.56 1.37 4.16
C LEU A 70 -16.21 0.07 3.44
N ALA A 71 -15.85 -0.97 4.18
CA ALA A 71 -15.53 -2.28 3.59
C ALA A 71 -16.74 -2.84 2.83
N GLN A 72 -17.93 -2.78 3.41
CA GLN A 72 -19.16 -3.22 2.78
C GLN A 72 -19.46 -2.44 1.48
N CYS A 73 -19.36 -1.10 1.54
CA CYS A 73 -19.54 -0.25 0.37
C CYS A 73 -18.56 -0.59 -0.76
N LEU A 74 -17.28 -0.77 -0.45
CA LEU A 74 -16.25 -1.11 -1.44
C LEU A 74 -16.46 -2.51 -2.03
N MET A 75 -16.97 -3.48 -1.26
CA MET A 75 -17.33 -4.80 -1.78
C MET A 75 -18.46 -4.73 -2.83
N GLU A 76 -19.40 -3.81 -2.70
CA GLU A 76 -20.47 -3.59 -3.68
C GLU A 76 -19.94 -3.01 -5.01
N HIS A 77 -18.83 -2.24 -4.94
CA HIS A 77 -18.22 -1.58 -6.09
C HIS A 77 -17.01 -2.32 -6.67
N LYS A 78 -16.66 -3.50 -6.18
CA LYS A 78 -15.39 -4.17 -6.56
C LYS A 78 -15.32 -4.59 -8.03
N VAL A 79 -16.45 -4.79 -8.73
CA VAL A 79 -16.44 -5.20 -10.13
C VAL A 79 -15.77 -4.16 -11.02
N GLU A 80 -16.11 -2.89 -10.85
CA GLU A 80 -15.49 -1.80 -11.61
C GLU A 80 -14.00 -1.61 -11.28
N LEU A 81 -13.61 -1.87 -10.00
CA LEU A 81 -12.22 -1.86 -9.60
C LEU A 81 -11.44 -2.98 -10.30
N TYR A 82 -12.02 -4.18 -10.40
CA TYR A 82 -11.42 -5.29 -11.12
C TYR A 82 -11.23 -5.00 -12.61
N GLU A 83 -12.24 -4.42 -13.27
CA GLU A 83 -12.15 -4.05 -14.68
C GLU A 83 -10.99 -3.06 -14.92
N LEU A 84 -10.93 -2.01 -14.09
CA LEU A 84 -9.88 -1.01 -14.21
C LEU A 84 -8.49 -1.54 -13.82
N SER A 85 -8.42 -2.49 -12.87
CA SER A 85 -7.17 -3.09 -12.40
C SER A 85 -6.39 -3.81 -13.51
N THR A 86 -7.07 -4.32 -14.54
CA THR A 86 -6.42 -4.96 -15.69
C THR A 86 -5.46 -4.01 -16.41
N GLN A 87 -5.73 -2.69 -16.37
CA GLN A 87 -4.86 -1.68 -16.97
C GLN A 87 -3.49 -1.59 -16.29
N THR A 88 -3.37 -2.08 -15.04
CA THR A 88 -2.09 -2.17 -14.30
C THR A 88 -1.27 -3.41 -14.65
N GLY A 89 -1.72 -4.24 -15.59
CA GLY A 89 -1.13 -5.54 -15.88
C GLY A 89 -1.57 -6.65 -14.92
N ALA A 90 -2.49 -6.38 -13.98
CA ALA A 90 -2.94 -7.34 -12.98
C ALA A 90 -3.92 -8.35 -13.58
N THR A 91 -3.66 -9.65 -13.36
CA THR A 91 -4.62 -10.72 -13.64
C THR A 91 -5.80 -10.66 -12.67
N ARG A 92 -6.82 -11.48 -12.90
CA ARG A 92 -7.95 -11.60 -11.97
C ARG A 92 -7.50 -12.00 -10.57
N GLN A 93 -6.52 -12.90 -10.46
CA GLN A 93 -5.96 -13.36 -9.19
C GLN A 93 -5.17 -12.24 -8.49
N ASP A 94 -4.36 -11.49 -9.23
CA ASP A 94 -3.62 -10.35 -8.68
C ASP A 94 -4.57 -9.25 -8.18
N SER A 95 -5.63 -8.99 -8.94
CA SER A 95 -6.67 -8.02 -8.57
C SER A 95 -7.44 -8.46 -7.32
N TRP A 96 -7.68 -9.76 -7.15
CA TRP A 96 -8.30 -10.30 -5.93
C TRP A 96 -7.39 -10.06 -4.71
N ILE A 97 -6.09 -10.28 -4.84
CA ILE A 97 -5.14 -10.00 -3.75
C ILE A 97 -5.18 -8.50 -3.39
N ASP A 98 -5.13 -7.62 -4.38
CA ASP A 98 -5.09 -6.16 -4.17
C ASP A 98 -6.42 -5.62 -3.63
N ILE A 99 -7.52 -5.93 -4.29
CA ILE A 99 -8.84 -5.33 -4.02
C ILE A 99 -9.51 -6.00 -2.82
N ASP A 100 -9.77 -7.32 -2.89
CA ASP A 100 -10.44 -8.02 -1.78
C ASP A 100 -9.53 -8.09 -0.55
N GLY A 101 -8.22 -8.31 -0.74
CA GLY A 101 -7.24 -8.26 0.35
C GLY A 101 -7.20 -6.89 1.01
N GLY A 102 -7.12 -5.83 0.23
CA GLY A 102 -7.17 -4.45 0.73
C GLY A 102 -8.46 -4.15 1.50
N ILE A 103 -9.63 -4.49 0.94
CA ILE A 103 -10.92 -4.33 1.63
C ILE A 103 -10.97 -5.16 2.92
N SER A 104 -10.36 -6.35 2.92
CA SER A 104 -10.29 -7.20 4.12
C SER A 104 -9.54 -6.53 5.27
N THR A 105 -8.56 -5.66 5.00
CA THR A 105 -7.86 -4.91 6.06
C THR A 105 -8.82 -4.02 6.85
N LEU A 106 -9.80 -3.40 6.19
CA LEU A 106 -10.84 -2.60 6.86
C LEU A 106 -11.68 -3.47 7.81
N PHE A 107 -12.06 -4.69 7.39
CA PHE A 107 -12.78 -5.64 8.26
C PHE A 107 -11.94 -6.09 9.44
N VAL A 108 -10.64 -6.36 9.22
CA VAL A 108 -9.70 -6.74 10.28
C VAL A 108 -9.60 -5.64 11.33
N PHE A 109 -9.32 -4.40 10.93
CA PHE A 109 -9.22 -3.26 11.85
C PHE A 109 -10.55 -2.91 12.49
N SER A 110 -11.68 -3.06 11.81
CA SER A 110 -13.00 -2.95 12.40
C SER A 110 -13.21 -3.98 13.52
N SER A 111 -12.85 -5.24 13.27
CA SER A 111 -12.96 -6.32 14.26
C SER A 111 -12.06 -6.07 15.46
N LYS A 112 -10.78 -5.73 15.23
CA LYS A 112 -9.81 -5.40 16.30
C LYS A 112 -10.28 -4.21 17.13
N GLY A 113 -10.71 -3.12 16.49
CA GLY A 113 -11.18 -1.92 17.17
C GLY A 113 -12.34 -2.18 18.13
N ARG A 114 -13.23 -3.14 17.82
CA ARG A 114 -14.34 -3.50 18.70
C ARG A 114 -14.00 -4.52 19.78
N ARG A 115 -13.02 -5.38 19.55
CA ARG A 115 -12.65 -6.46 20.49
C ARG A 115 -11.53 -6.07 21.44
N GLU A 116 -10.57 -5.27 20.94
CA GLU A 116 -9.31 -4.99 21.64
C GLU A 116 -9.27 -3.56 22.20
N MET A 117 -10.08 -2.64 21.64
CA MET A 117 -10.15 -1.25 22.10
C MET A 117 -11.39 -0.99 22.94
N PRO A 118 -11.35 -0.07 23.90
CA PRO A 118 -12.52 0.32 24.68
C PRO A 118 -13.51 1.13 23.83
N ASN A 119 -14.78 1.14 24.22
CA ASN A 119 -15.73 2.10 23.65
C ASN A 119 -15.53 3.49 24.26
N SER A 120 -14.40 4.10 23.97
CA SER A 120 -13.92 5.36 24.50
C SER A 120 -13.15 6.15 23.43
N HIS A 121 -12.87 7.42 23.72
CA HIS A 121 -12.05 8.29 22.88
C HIS A 121 -10.54 8.11 23.12
N VAL A 122 -10.18 7.50 24.25
CA VAL A 122 -8.80 7.25 24.68
C VAL A 122 -8.61 5.80 25.06
N TYR A 123 -7.36 5.32 24.99
CA TYR A 123 -6.99 3.97 25.40
C TYR A 123 -6.00 4.06 26.57
N LEU A 124 -6.36 3.41 27.69
CA LEU A 124 -5.46 3.27 28.84
C LEU A 124 -4.61 2.01 28.63
N ASP A 125 -3.30 2.22 28.48
CA ASP A 125 -2.34 1.15 28.25
C ASP A 125 -1.83 0.61 29.60
N GLY A 126 -2.52 -0.38 30.12
CA GLY A 126 -2.21 -1.00 31.39
C GLY A 126 -2.74 -0.25 32.63
N PRO A 127 -2.53 -0.81 33.84
CA PRO A 127 -2.86 -0.19 35.10
C PRO A 127 -1.87 0.92 35.47
N PRO A 128 -2.22 1.81 36.39
CA PRO A 128 -1.26 2.73 36.99
C PRO A 128 -0.12 1.98 37.70
N GLU A 129 1.11 2.45 37.50
CA GLU A 129 2.32 1.89 38.10
C GLU A 129 2.87 2.82 39.19
N ALA A 130 3.23 2.27 40.36
CA ALA A 130 3.91 3.02 41.39
C ALA A 130 5.39 3.20 41.03
N LEU A 131 5.83 4.45 40.81
CA LEU A 131 7.20 4.82 40.42
C LEU A 131 8.05 5.21 41.65
N SER A 132 7.47 5.23 42.85
CA SER A 132 8.16 5.46 44.12
C SER A 132 7.83 4.37 45.15
N ARG A 133 8.74 4.17 46.13
CA ARG A 133 8.55 3.19 47.19
C ARG A 133 7.33 3.49 48.05
N THR A 134 6.93 4.75 48.19
CA THR A 134 5.82 5.21 49.02
C THR A 134 4.49 5.29 48.29
N GLY A 135 4.49 4.99 46.96
CA GLY A 135 3.30 5.12 46.12
C GLY A 135 2.82 6.56 45.86
N THR A 136 3.65 7.55 46.24
CA THR A 136 3.31 8.98 46.08
C THR A 136 3.58 9.50 44.67
N PHE A 137 4.30 8.73 43.86
CA PHE A 137 4.55 9.02 42.43
C PHE A 137 4.04 7.82 41.61
N VAL A 138 3.09 8.09 40.75
CA VAL A 138 2.38 7.09 39.93
C VAL A 138 2.42 7.52 38.47
N GLY A 139 2.67 6.58 37.60
CA GLY A 139 2.61 6.75 36.12
C GLY A 139 1.51 5.90 35.51
N GLN A 140 0.92 6.40 34.42
CA GLN A 140 0.02 5.63 33.57
C GLN A 140 0.14 6.08 32.13
N HIS A 141 0.21 5.14 31.19
CA HIS A 141 0.18 5.44 29.77
C HIS A 141 -1.26 5.64 29.29
N ILE A 142 -1.50 6.78 28.62
CA ILE A 142 -2.78 7.12 28.00
C ILE A 142 -2.52 7.40 26.55
N CYS A 143 -3.08 6.57 25.66
CA CYS A 143 -3.01 6.77 24.22
C CYS A 143 -4.19 7.64 23.77
N THR A 144 -3.87 8.74 23.11
CA THR A 144 -4.83 9.67 22.51
C THR A 144 -4.56 9.80 21.00
N PRO A 145 -5.56 10.16 20.16
CA PRO A 145 -5.32 10.46 18.77
C PRO A 145 -4.31 11.59 18.61
N LYS A 146 -3.36 11.44 17.68
CA LYS A 146 -2.49 12.56 17.27
C LYS A 146 -3.31 13.72 16.70
N LEU A 147 -2.83 14.94 16.87
CA LEU A 147 -3.48 16.15 16.35
C LEU A 147 -3.12 16.44 14.89
N GLY A 148 -2.14 15.71 14.34
CA GLY A 148 -1.64 15.84 12.98
C GLY A 148 -2.40 15.03 11.94
N VAL A 149 -1.73 14.76 10.85
CA VAL A 149 -2.22 14.08 9.65
C VAL A 149 -1.36 12.86 9.35
N ALA A 150 -1.96 11.79 8.87
CA ALA A 150 -1.24 10.64 8.34
C ALA A 150 -1.05 10.81 6.83
N ILE A 151 0.20 11.02 6.39
CA ILE A 151 0.58 11.09 4.98
C ILE A 151 0.91 9.68 4.50
N HIS A 152 0.14 9.15 3.55
CA HIS A 152 0.31 7.82 3.00
C HIS A 152 0.84 7.89 1.57
N ILE A 153 2.10 7.53 1.36
CA ILE A 153 2.72 7.44 0.03
C ILE A 153 2.83 5.97 -0.32
N ASN A 154 2.11 5.55 -1.36
CA ASN A 154 1.90 4.14 -1.69
C ASN A 154 2.65 3.71 -2.94
N ALA A 155 3.02 2.43 -3.01
CA ALA A 155 3.64 1.80 -4.17
C ALA A 155 2.62 1.48 -5.28
N PHE A 156 3.13 1.16 -6.46
CA PHE A 156 2.31 0.90 -7.65
C PHE A 156 1.73 -0.51 -7.72
N ASN A 157 2.32 -1.47 -7.01
CA ASN A 157 2.02 -2.88 -7.18
C ASN A 157 0.64 -3.30 -6.63
N PHE A 158 0.24 -2.74 -5.50
CA PHE A 158 -1.06 -2.98 -4.85
C PHE A 158 -1.72 -1.66 -4.49
N PRO A 159 -2.24 -0.89 -5.47
CA PRO A 159 -2.76 0.47 -5.24
C PRO A 159 -3.98 0.52 -4.32
N CYS A 160 -4.80 -0.53 -4.27
CA CYS A 160 -5.94 -0.65 -3.37
C CYS A 160 -5.52 -1.08 -1.97
N TRP A 161 -4.79 -2.19 -1.86
CA TRP A 161 -4.28 -2.69 -0.59
C TRP A 161 -3.40 -1.66 0.10
N GLY A 162 -2.38 -1.14 -0.60
CA GLY A 162 -1.43 -0.19 -0.04
C GLY A 162 -2.08 1.08 0.52
N MET A 163 -3.21 1.52 -0.07
CA MET A 163 -4.00 2.60 0.50
C MET A 163 -4.75 2.13 1.76
N LEU A 164 -5.49 1.02 1.68
CA LEU A 164 -6.42 0.61 2.73
C LEU A 164 -5.72 0.09 3.98
N GLU A 165 -4.57 -0.58 3.85
CA GLU A 165 -3.78 -1.05 5.00
C GLU A 165 -3.24 0.07 5.88
N LYS A 166 -2.98 1.26 5.30
CA LYS A 166 -2.54 2.45 6.01
C LYS A 166 -3.72 3.30 6.50
N LEU A 167 -4.77 3.39 5.67
CA LEU A 167 -5.96 4.18 5.98
C LEU A 167 -6.74 3.59 7.17
N ALA A 168 -6.88 2.26 7.23
CA ALA A 168 -7.66 1.60 8.28
C ALA A 168 -7.14 1.90 9.70
N PRO A 169 -5.85 1.69 10.04
CA PRO A 169 -5.33 2.02 11.36
C PRO A 169 -5.36 3.53 11.64
N ALA A 170 -5.08 4.39 10.64
CA ALA A 170 -5.12 5.84 10.83
C ALA A 170 -6.53 6.31 11.23
N LEU A 171 -7.56 5.91 10.48
CA LEU A 171 -8.94 6.25 10.80
C LEU A 171 -9.39 5.66 12.16
N LEU A 172 -9.02 4.42 12.46
CA LEU A 172 -9.32 3.79 13.76
C LEU A 172 -8.67 4.56 14.91
N ALA A 173 -7.44 5.05 14.73
CA ALA A 173 -6.74 5.90 15.69
C ALA A 173 -7.33 7.32 15.78
N GLY A 174 -8.27 7.71 14.88
CA GLY A 174 -8.87 9.04 14.87
C GLY A 174 -7.99 10.11 14.18
N VAL A 175 -7.11 9.68 13.29
CA VAL A 175 -6.18 10.53 12.54
C VAL A 175 -6.63 10.62 11.08
N PRO A 176 -6.81 11.83 10.51
CA PRO A 176 -7.16 12.01 9.11
C PRO A 176 -5.98 11.66 8.20
N ALA A 177 -6.26 11.30 6.95
CA ALA A 177 -5.24 10.88 6.02
C ALA A 177 -5.20 11.74 4.74
N ILE A 178 -3.99 11.98 4.23
CA ILE A 178 -3.73 12.44 2.87
C ILE A 178 -3.03 11.30 2.14
N VAL A 179 -3.68 10.77 1.11
CA VAL A 179 -3.19 9.62 0.33
C VAL A 179 -2.54 10.11 -0.96
N LYS A 180 -1.34 9.63 -1.24
CA LYS A 180 -0.64 9.82 -2.50
C LYS A 180 -0.30 8.46 -3.10
N PRO A 181 -1.07 7.96 -4.08
CA PRO A 181 -0.75 6.73 -4.80
C PRO A 181 0.49 6.88 -5.67
N ALA A 182 1.09 5.77 -6.06
CA ALA A 182 2.07 5.77 -7.14
C ALA A 182 1.42 6.29 -8.43
N SER A 183 2.15 7.12 -9.19
CA SER A 183 1.61 7.78 -10.37
C SER A 183 1.07 6.80 -11.40
N SER A 184 1.82 5.74 -11.72
CA SER A 184 1.49 4.77 -12.77
C SER A 184 0.15 4.04 -12.57
N THR A 185 -0.34 3.93 -11.34
CA THR A 185 -1.58 3.20 -10.99
C THR A 185 -2.59 4.07 -10.23
N ALA A 186 -2.39 5.38 -10.22
CA ALA A 186 -3.21 6.33 -9.47
C ALA A 186 -4.71 6.28 -9.83
N TYR A 187 -5.04 5.94 -11.08
CA TYR A 187 -6.43 5.85 -11.54
C TYR A 187 -7.26 4.83 -10.76
N LEU A 188 -6.65 3.74 -10.28
CA LEU A 188 -7.37 2.73 -9.50
C LEU A 188 -7.63 3.23 -8.07
N THR A 189 -6.65 3.87 -7.45
CA THR A 189 -6.82 4.49 -6.12
C THR A 189 -7.82 5.64 -6.16
N GLU A 190 -7.78 6.47 -7.22
CA GLU A 190 -8.70 7.58 -7.39
C GLU A 190 -10.15 7.11 -7.51
N LEU A 191 -10.42 6.06 -8.32
CA LEU A 191 -11.73 5.45 -8.42
C LEU A 191 -12.22 4.94 -7.05
N MET A 192 -11.36 4.26 -6.28
CA MET A 192 -11.70 3.79 -4.94
C MET A 192 -12.05 4.96 -4.00
N VAL A 193 -11.28 6.04 -4.02
CA VAL A 193 -11.56 7.24 -3.21
C VAL A 193 -12.87 7.91 -3.63
N ARG A 194 -13.22 7.90 -4.93
CA ARG A 194 -14.54 8.36 -5.39
C ARG A 194 -15.68 7.57 -4.75
N ARG A 195 -15.55 6.26 -4.65
CA ARG A 195 -16.57 5.40 -4.01
C ARG A 195 -16.63 5.65 -2.49
N ILE A 196 -15.48 5.80 -1.83
CA ILE A 196 -15.42 6.17 -0.41
C ILE A 196 -16.11 7.50 -0.16
N LEU A 197 -15.78 8.54 -0.93
CA LEU A 197 -16.39 9.86 -0.76
C LEU A 197 -17.91 9.85 -1.05
N ALA A 198 -18.32 9.20 -2.14
CA ALA A 198 -19.72 9.10 -2.54
C ALA A 198 -20.60 8.35 -1.51
N SER A 199 -20.00 7.46 -0.71
CA SER A 199 -20.72 6.74 0.34
C SER A 199 -21.19 7.63 1.49
N GLY A 200 -20.57 8.80 1.69
CA GLY A 200 -20.85 9.70 2.80
C GLY A 200 -20.53 9.13 4.20
N ILE A 201 -19.81 7.99 4.27
CA ILE A 201 -19.51 7.30 5.52
C ILE A 201 -18.46 8.07 6.33
N LEU A 202 -17.42 8.60 5.67
CA LEU A 202 -16.36 9.35 6.34
C LEU A 202 -16.82 10.76 6.70
N PRO A 203 -16.47 11.27 7.89
CA PRO A 203 -16.71 12.67 8.22
C PRO A 203 -15.82 13.58 7.36
N LYS A 204 -16.25 14.84 7.19
CA LYS A 204 -15.53 15.86 6.42
C LYS A 204 -14.08 15.98 6.88
N GLY A 205 -13.17 16.12 5.94
CA GLY A 205 -11.73 16.28 6.16
C GLY A 205 -10.98 15.01 6.55
N ALA A 206 -11.66 13.87 6.72
CA ALA A 206 -11.04 12.61 7.14
C ALA A 206 -10.10 12.01 6.10
N LEU A 207 -10.34 12.27 4.81
CA LEU A 207 -9.57 11.74 3.69
C LEU A 207 -9.35 12.81 2.63
N GLN A 208 -8.12 12.92 2.15
CA GLN A 208 -7.74 13.70 0.96
C GLN A 208 -6.87 12.85 0.03
N LEU A 209 -6.77 13.21 -1.25
CA LEU A 209 -6.03 12.48 -2.28
C LEU A 209 -5.22 13.43 -3.15
N ILE A 210 -3.96 13.06 -3.41
CA ILE A 210 -3.06 13.76 -4.34
C ILE A 210 -2.74 12.84 -5.51
N CYS A 211 -3.28 13.17 -6.70
CA CYS A 211 -2.95 12.50 -7.96
C CYS A 211 -1.87 13.31 -8.71
N GLY A 212 -0.61 13.18 -8.28
CA GLY A 212 0.52 13.91 -8.83
C GLY A 212 1.75 13.87 -7.93
N SER A 213 2.60 14.89 -8.04
CA SER A 213 3.72 15.10 -7.13
C SER A 213 3.24 15.55 -5.74
N VAL A 214 4.04 15.30 -4.72
CA VAL A 214 3.80 15.84 -3.37
C VAL A 214 4.18 17.33 -3.25
N GLY A 215 4.79 17.93 -4.30
CA GLY A 215 5.21 19.32 -4.28
C GLY A 215 6.03 19.65 -3.02
N ASP A 216 5.63 20.73 -2.35
CA ASP A 216 6.19 21.22 -1.10
C ASP A 216 5.48 20.69 0.17
N LEU A 217 4.65 19.64 0.05
CA LEU A 217 3.90 19.06 1.18
C LEU A 217 4.79 18.84 2.43
N PHE A 218 6.02 18.36 2.19
CA PHE A 218 6.96 18.06 3.28
C PHE A 218 7.46 19.30 4.02
N ASP A 219 7.49 20.47 3.39
CA ASP A 219 7.88 21.74 4.03
C ASP A 219 6.90 22.18 5.12
N HIS A 220 5.67 21.65 5.10
CA HIS A 220 4.57 22.02 6.00
C HIS A 220 4.24 20.98 7.08
N LEU A 221 5.06 19.90 7.18
CA LEU A 221 4.89 18.88 8.23
C LEU A 221 5.25 19.41 9.61
N ASP A 222 4.64 18.85 10.65
CA ASP A 222 4.97 19.12 12.05
C ASP A 222 5.10 17.81 12.88
N CYS A 223 5.50 17.94 14.14
CA CYS A 223 5.78 16.83 15.05
C CYS A 223 4.56 15.93 15.35
N GLN A 224 3.34 16.37 15.06
CA GLN A 224 2.12 15.57 15.23
C GLN A 224 1.77 14.77 13.98
N ASP A 225 2.36 15.10 12.82
CA ASP A 225 2.13 14.37 11.59
C ASP A 225 2.88 13.04 11.56
N THR A 226 2.45 12.15 10.68
CA THR A 226 3.12 10.87 10.42
C THR A 226 3.23 10.64 8.92
N VAL A 227 4.32 10.05 8.49
CA VAL A 227 4.51 9.60 7.11
C VAL A 227 4.63 8.09 7.08
N ALA A 228 3.79 7.44 6.30
CA ALA A 228 3.89 6.01 5.98
C ALA A 228 4.17 5.85 4.49
N PHE A 229 5.37 5.41 4.18
CA PHE A 229 5.88 5.25 2.83
C PHE A 229 6.00 3.78 2.46
N THR A 230 5.57 3.40 1.26
CA THR A 230 5.90 2.13 0.62
C THR A 230 6.45 2.39 -0.77
N GLY A 231 7.66 1.93 -1.07
CA GLY A 231 8.31 2.15 -2.36
C GLY A 231 9.80 1.81 -2.36
N SER A 232 10.58 2.44 -3.23
CA SER A 232 12.02 2.18 -3.32
C SER A 232 12.78 2.74 -2.11
N LYS A 233 13.85 2.05 -1.71
CA LYS A 233 14.76 2.49 -0.66
C LYS A 233 15.31 3.90 -0.93
N ALA A 234 15.73 4.17 -2.16
CA ALA A 234 16.28 5.48 -2.53
C ALA A 234 15.28 6.63 -2.31
N THR A 235 13.99 6.42 -2.65
CA THR A 235 12.96 7.42 -2.39
C THR A 235 12.68 7.57 -0.88
N ALA A 236 12.66 6.47 -0.13
CA ALA A 236 12.49 6.51 1.32
C ALA A 236 13.61 7.32 2.00
N GLU A 237 14.87 7.05 1.64
CA GLU A 237 16.03 7.77 2.16
C GLU A 237 15.97 9.27 1.81
N PHE A 238 15.59 9.61 0.58
CA PHE A 238 15.43 11.00 0.16
C PHE A 238 14.36 11.73 0.99
N LEU A 239 13.19 11.12 1.19
CA LEU A 239 12.10 11.71 1.95
C LEU A 239 12.41 11.78 3.46
N GLN A 240 13.06 10.75 4.00
CA GLN A 240 13.41 10.70 5.42
C GLN A 240 14.48 11.72 5.80
N GLN A 241 15.36 12.07 4.86
CA GLN A 241 16.38 13.09 5.03
C GLN A 241 15.87 14.52 4.83
N HIS A 242 14.58 14.69 4.54
CA HIS A 242 14.01 16.02 4.36
C HIS A 242 14.21 16.87 5.63
N PRO A 243 14.73 18.11 5.52
CA PRO A 243 15.08 18.94 6.69
C PRO A 243 13.94 19.12 7.69
N ARG A 244 12.72 19.24 7.20
CA ARG A 244 11.54 19.40 8.04
C ARG A 244 11.19 18.11 8.81
N VAL A 245 11.34 16.94 8.19
CA VAL A 245 11.12 15.64 8.86
C VAL A 245 12.06 15.50 10.04
N ILE A 246 13.33 15.90 9.87
CA ILE A 246 14.35 15.84 10.92
C ILE A 246 14.07 16.89 12.01
N ALA A 247 13.88 18.15 11.62
CA ALA A 247 13.70 19.27 12.55
C ALA A 247 12.47 19.12 13.44
N GLU A 248 11.36 18.62 12.89
CA GLU A 248 10.10 18.41 13.62
C GLU A 248 9.98 17.00 14.23
N SER A 249 10.99 16.15 14.04
CA SER A 249 10.92 14.75 14.50
C SER A 249 9.66 14.03 14.02
N VAL A 250 9.28 14.23 12.77
CA VAL A 250 8.09 13.62 12.17
C VAL A 250 8.24 12.09 12.19
N ALA A 251 7.23 11.38 12.68
CA ALA A 251 7.25 9.93 12.71
C ALA A 251 7.19 9.40 11.25
N PHE A 252 8.29 8.80 10.79
CA PHE A 252 8.44 8.28 9.43
C PHE A 252 8.61 6.77 9.46
N THR A 253 7.66 6.05 8.85
CA THR A 253 7.72 4.60 8.66
C THR A 253 7.89 4.29 7.19
N ALA A 254 8.90 3.48 6.83
CA ALA A 254 9.15 3.08 5.47
C ALA A 254 9.13 1.55 5.32
N GLU A 255 8.34 1.06 4.38
CA GLU A 255 8.44 -0.27 3.82
C GLU A 255 9.12 -0.16 2.45
N THR A 256 10.32 -0.71 2.33
CA THR A 256 11.14 -0.59 1.14
C THR A 256 11.46 -1.93 0.51
N ASP A 257 12.45 -1.94 -0.37
CA ASP A 257 12.92 -3.11 -1.11
C ASP A 257 13.11 -4.33 -0.23
N SER A 258 12.73 -5.49 -0.73
CA SER A 258 12.86 -6.77 -0.04
C SER A 258 13.73 -7.74 -0.83
N LEU A 259 14.31 -8.71 -0.13
CA LEU A 259 15.16 -9.76 -0.70
C LEU A 259 14.82 -11.11 -0.05
N ASN A 260 13.56 -11.53 -0.27
CA ASN A 260 13.03 -12.74 0.34
C ASN A 260 13.75 -13.99 -0.17
N SER A 261 13.99 -14.90 0.75
CA SER A 261 14.62 -16.19 0.47
C SER A 261 13.66 -17.35 0.74
N SER A 262 13.74 -18.39 -0.08
CA SER A 262 13.12 -19.70 0.17
C SER A 262 14.23 -20.72 0.34
N ILE A 263 14.14 -21.54 1.38
CA ILE A 263 15.17 -22.50 1.76
C ILE A 263 14.62 -23.91 1.61
N LEU A 264 15.28 -24.73 0.77
CA LEU A 264 14.95 -26.15 0.61
C LEU A 264 15.80 -26.99 1.58
N GLY A 265 15.14 -27.81 2.40
CA GLY A 265 15.84 -28.75 3.29
C GLY A 265 16.52 -29.91 2.53
N PRO A 266 17.56 -30.55 3.11
CA PRO A 266 18.27 -31.64 2.45
C PRO A 266 17.46 -32.90 2.31
N ASP A 267 16.40 -33.08 3.05
CA ASP A 267 15.45 -34.19 3.04
C ASP A 267 14.29 -34.00 2.04
N ALA A 268 14.08 -32.79 1.55
CA ALA A 268 13.09 -32.49 0.53
C ALA A 268 13.63 -32.79 -0.87
N VAL A 269 13.70 -34.07 -1.20
CA VAL A 269 14.24 -34.56 -2.47
C VAL A 269 13.13 -34.71 -3.53
N PRO A 270 13.46 -34.74 -4.85
CA PRO A 270 12.48 -34.96 -5.91
C PRO A 270 11.58 -36.18 -5.65
N GLY A 271 10.25 -35.96 -5.84
CA GLY A 271 9.22 -36.98 -5.57
C GLY A 271 8.66 -36.97 -4.15
N THR A 272 9.18 -36.10 -3.25
CA THR A 272 8.57 -35.87 -1.94
C THR A 272 7.53 -34.77 -2.01
N PRO A 273 6.47 -34.81 -1.19
CA PRO A 273 5.47 -33.74 -1.12
C PRO A 273 6.06 -32.37 -0.82
N GLU A 274 7.11 -32.31 0.00
CA GLU A 274 7.81 -31.08 0.39
C GLU A 274 8.53 -30.43 -0.81
N PHE A 275 9.19 -31.23 -1.65
CA PHE A 275 9.84 -30.75 -2.86
C PHE A 275 8.81 -30.18 -3.86
N GLU A 276 7.73 -30.93 -4.11
CA GLU A 276 6.65 -30.50 -5.01
C GLU A 276 5.98 -29.22 -4.52
N LEU A 277 5.71 -29.13 -3.21
CA LEU A 277 5.16 -27.93 -2.60
C LEU A 277 6.13 -26.73 -2.73
N PHE A 278 7.42 -26.95 -2.51
CA PHE A 278 8.44 -25.93 -2.66
C PHE A 278 8.46 -25.34 -4.06
N VAL A 279 8.54 -26.19 -5.09
CA VAL A 279 8.53 -25.77 -6.51
C VAL A 279 7.26 -24.98 -6.84
N LYS A 280 6.10 -25.49 -6.42
CA LYS A 280 4.80 -24.84 -6.63
C LYS A 280 4.74 -23.45 -6.00
N GLU A 281 5.12 -23.32 -4.72
CA GLU A 281 5.03 -22.06 -3.99
C GLU A 281 6.06 -21.05 -4.48
N VAL A 282 7.28 -21.47 -4.80
CA VAL A 282 8.30 -20.60 -5.41
C VAL A 282 7.81 -20.08 -6.76
N THR A 283 7.29 -20.95 -7.63
CA THR A 283 6.73 -20.53 -8.93
C THR A 283 5.60 -19.50 -8.74
N ARG A 284 4.68 -19.78 -7.82
CA ARG A 284 3.56 -18.86 -7.51
C ARG A 284 4.08 -17.49 -7.05
N GLU A 285 5.03 -17.45 -6.13
CA GLU A 285 5.57 -16.20 -5.60
C GLU A 285 6.41 -15.41 -6.61
N MET A 286 7.07 -16.09 -7.55
CA MET A 286 7.82 -15.48 -8.65
C MET A 286 6.91 -14.88 -9.72
N THR A 287 5.72 -15.44 -9.94
CA THR A 287 4.83 -15.07 -11.05
C THR A 287 3.66 -14.18 -10.65
N SER A 288 3.24 -14.22 -9.37
CA SER A 288 2.18 -13.33 -8.86
C SER A 288 2.54 -11.87 -9.11
N LYS A 289 1.61 -11.11 -9.73
CA LYS A 289 1.80 -9.71 -10.10
C LYS A 289 3.08 -9.48 -10.95
N ALA A 290 3.43 -10.44 -11.81
CA ALA A 290 4.69 -10.45 -12.58
C ALA A 290 5.94 -10.24 -11.69
N GLY A 291 5.95 -10.84 -10.49
CA GLY A 291 7.02 -10.72 -9.51
C GLY A 291 7.13 -9.36 -8.81
N GLN A 292 6.21 -8.42 -9.07
CA GLN A 292 6.18 -7.08 -8.48
C GLN A 292 5.51 -7.07 -7.11
N LYS A 293 5.98 -7.91 -6.20
CA LYS A 293 5.40 -8.17 -4.89
C LYS A 293 6.47 -8.05 -3.82
N CYS A 294 6.16 -7.41 -2.68
CA CYS A 294 7.10 -7.29 -1.56
C CYS A 294 7.54 -8.66 -1.01
N THR A 295 6.65 -9.67 -1.09
CA THR A 295 6.91 -11.04 -0.64
C THR A 295 7.46 -11.96 -1.74
N ALA A 296 7.63 -11.50 -2.99
CA ALA A 296 8.15 -12.31 -4.08
C ALA A 296 9.53 -12.90 -3.73
N ILE A 297 9.71 -14.20 -3.98
CA ILE A 297 10.97 -14.87 -3.72
C ILE A 297 12.02 -14.40 -4.70
N ARG A 298 13.15 -13.89 -4.15
CA ARG A 298 14.29 -13.39 -4.91
C ARG A 298 15.49 -14.31 -4.83
N ARG A 299 15.55 -15.15 -3.80
CA ARG A 299 16.64 -16.10 -3.58
C ARG A 299 16.08 -17.46 -3.25
N ILE A 300 16.70 -18.48 -3.81
CA ILE A 300 16.48 -19.87 -3.46
C ILE A 300 17.78 -20.42 -2.92
N ILE A 301 17.74 -20.99 -1.71
CA ILE A 301 18.88 -21.60 -1.05
C ILE A 301 18.59 -23.09 -0.95
N ALA A 302 19.39 -23.90 -1.61
CA ALA A 302 19.22 -25.34 -1.66
C ALA A 302 20.57 -26.06 -1.49
N PRO A 303 20.59 -27.32 -1.03
CA PRO A 303 21.79 -28.15 -1.06
C PRO A 303 22.35 -28.28 -2.50
N ALA A 304 23.66 -28.20 -2.65
CA ALA A 304 24.31 -28.29 -3.96
C ALA A 304 23.95 -29.59 -4.70
N SER A 305 23.70 -30.68 -3.94
CA SER A 305 23.29 -31.97 -4.50
C SER A 305 21.90 -31.98 -5.13
N LEU A 306 21.04 -30.99 -4.79
CA LEU A 306 19.68 -30.87 -5.32
C LEU A 306 19.53 -29.72 -6.33
N ALA A 307 20.61 -28.97 -6.59
CA ALA A 307 20.53 -27.74 -7.40
C ALA A 307 20.07 -28.04 -8.84
N SER A 308 20.58 -29.08 -9.48
CA SER A 308 20.26 -29.42 -10.87
C SER A 308 18.79 -29.84 -11.02
N GLU A 309 18.30 -30.70 -10.15
CA GLU A 309 16.92 -31.17 -10.15
C GLU A 309 15.95 -30.01 -9.85
N LEU A 310 16.31 -29.15 -8.92
CA LEU A 310 15.51 -27.99 -8.56
C LEU A 310 15.42 -26.97 -9.72
N VAL A 311 16.54 -26.66 -10.38
CA VAL A 311 16.56 -25.80 -11.57
C VAL A 311 15.67 -26.37 -12.66
N SER A 312 15.79 -27.69 -12.93
CA SER A 312 14.96 -28.37 -13.94
C SER A 312 13.46 -28.31 -13.61
N ALA A 313 13.08 -28.58 -12.34
CA ALA A 313 11.70 -28.55 -11.90
C ALA A 313 11.10 -27.14 -11.94
N LEU A 314 11.86 -26.13 -11.52
CA LEU A 314 11.43 -24.71 -11.59
C LEU A 314 11.31 -24.25 -13.04
N SER A 315 12.26 -24.59 -13.92
CA SER A 315 12.21 -24.24 -15.34
C SER A 315 10.98 -24.85 -16.02
N GLU A 316 10.67 -26.13 -15.73
CA GLU A 316 9.46 -26.78 -16.22
C GLU A 316 8.19 -26.10 -15.72
N SER A 317 8.13 -25.76 -14.42
CA SER A 317 6.98 -25.10 -13.80
C SER A 317 6.77 -23.70 -14.35
N LEU A 318 7.82 -22.91 -14.46
CA LEU A 318 7.79 -21.55 -15.04
C LEU A 318 7.43 -21.56 -16.53
N GLY A 319 7.91 -22.58 -17.28
CA GLY A 319 7.57 -22.74 -18.70
C GLY A 319 6.09 -23.01 -18.97
N LYS A 320 5.33 -23.44 -17.97
CA LYS A 320 3.87 -23.64 -18.06
C LYS A 320 3.06 -22.35 -17.83
N VAL A 321 3.69 -21.29 -17.34
CA VAL A 321 3.03 -20.02 -17.01
C VAL A 321 2.63 -19.29 -18.29
N ARG A 322 1.34 -19.07 -18.48
CA ARG A 322 0.82 -18.37 -19.65
C ARG A 322 0.85 -16.87 -19.42
N ILE A 323 1.75 -16.20 -20.14
CA ILE A 323 1.92 -14.75 -20.09
C ILE A 323 1.06 -14.12 -21.19
N GLY A 324 0.27 -13.08 -20.85
CA GLY A 324 -0.59 -12.44 -21.84
C GLY A 324 -1.45 -11.30 -21.32
N ASN A 325 -2.55 -11.04 -22.04
CA ASN A 325 -3.52 -10.03 -21.63
C ASN A 325 -4.25 -10.48 -20.34
N PRO A 326 -4.09 -9.76 -19.22
CA PRO A 326 -4.65 -10.15 -17.93
C PRO A 326 -6.19 -10.17 -17.86
N ALA A 327 -6.87 -9.59 -18.85
CA ALA A 327 -8.32 -9.69 -18.97
C ALA A 327 -8.81 -11.07 -19.42
N MET A 328 -7.91 -11.89 -20.01
CA MET A 328 -8.22 -13.25 -20.46
C MET A 328 -8.16 -14.22 -19.28
N LYS A 329 -9.15 -15.12 -19.19
CA LYS A 329 -9.29 -16.07 -18.06
C LYS A 329 -8.16 -17.13 -17.97
N ASP A 330 -7.53 -17.39 -19.08
CA ASP A 330 -6.49 -18.41 -19.23
C ASP A 330 -5.07 -17.85 -19.12
N VAL A 331 -4.90 -16.60 -18.74
CA VAL A 331 -3.63 -15.93 -18.50
C VAL A 331 -3.26 -16.00 -17.01
N ASP A 332 -2.08 -16.52 -16.74
CA ASP A 332 -1.56 -16.72 -15.38
C ASP A 332 -0.73 -15.51 -14.91
N MET A 333 -0.07 -14.80 -15.82
CA MET A 333 0.76 -13.64 -15.52
C MET A 333 0.57 -12.53 -16.56
N GLY A 334 0.32 -11.31 -16.11
CA GLY A 334 0.19 -10.13 -16.96
C GLY A 334 1.49 -9.35 -17.14
N ALA A 335 1.38 -8.09 -17.55
CA ALA A 335 2.51 -7.21 -17.81
C ALA A 335 3.06 -6.57 -16.50
N LEU A 336 4.30 -6.07 -16.58
CA LEU A 336 4.83 -5.12 -15.61
C LEU A 336 4.01 -3.83 -15.62
N ALA A 337 3.87 -3.16 -14.47
CA ALA A 337 2.92 -2.08 -14.25
C ALA A 337 3.14 -0.83 -15.11
N SER A 338 4.32 -0.66 -15.68
CA SER A 338 4.65 0.46 -16.57
C SER A 338 5.86 0.15 -17.46
N GLN A 339 6.02 0.95 -18.52
CA GLN A 339 7.20 0.90 -19.37
C GLN A 339 8.49 1.17 -18.57
N GLY A 340 8.46 2.13 -17.63
CA GLY A 340 9.63 2.41 -16.79
C GLY A 340 10.03 1.21 -15.92
N GLN A 341 9.07 0.45 -15.40
CA GLN A 341 9.37 -0.79 -14.67
C GLN A 341 9.97 -1.86 -15.58
N ARG A 342 9.52 -1.97 -16.82
CA ARG A 342 10.10 -2.89 -17.80
C ARG A 342 11.56 -2.55 -18.11
N GLU A 343 11.85 -1.27 -18.29
CA GLU A 343 13.22 -0.78 -18.55
C GLU A 343 14.11 -1.04 -17.33
N GLU A 344 13.67 -0.69 -16.15
CA GLU A 344 14.42 -0.92 -14.91
C GLU A 344 14.73 -2.41 -14.68
N VAL A 345 13.75 -3.30 -14.82
CA VAL A 345 13.96 -4.75 -14.69
C VAL A 345 14.97 -5.24 -15.73
N GLY A 346 14.85 -4.80 -17.00
CA GLY A 346 15.80 -5.15 -18.05
C GLY A 346 17.24 -4.74 -17.72
N ASP A 347 17.43 -3.55 -17.17
CA ASP A 347 18.77 -3.07 -16.79
C ASP A 347 19.32 -3.82 -15.57
N ARG A 348 18.46 -4.18 -14.61
CA ARG A 348 18.86 -5.02 -13.45
C ARG A 348 19.26 -6.44 -13.87
N VAL A 349 18.55 -7.04 -14.83
CA VAL A 349 18.94 -8.34 -15.41
C VAL A 349 20.32 -8.26 -16.06
N LYS A 350 20.58 -7.22 -16.88
CA LYS A 350 21.91 -7.00 -17.50
C LYS A 350 23.01 -6.81 -16.45
N LEU A 351 22.71 -6.18 -15.33
CA LEU A 351 23.67 -6.01 -14.24
C LEU A 351 23.94 -7.35 -13.55
N LEU A 352 22.89 -8.09 -13.22
CA LEU A 352 23.00 -9.40 -12.53
C LEU A 352 23.74 -10.42 -13.38
N SER A 353 23.55 -10.41 -14.71
CA SER A 353 24.25 -11.34 -15.63
C SER A 353 25.77 -11.16 -15.71
N ARG A 354 26.33 -10.11 -15.04
CA ARG A 354 27.78 -9.95 -14.88
C ARG A 354 28.34 -10.72 -13.68
N GLU A 355 27.46 -11.13 -12.76
CA GLU A 355 27.81 -11.75 -11.48
C GLU A 355 27.22 -13.16 -11.31
N ALA A 356 26.29 -13.55 -12.18
CA ALA A 356 25.58 -14.83 -12.12
C ALA A 356 25.27 -15.37 -13.52
N ASP A 357 25.22 -16.68 -13.65
CA ASP A 357 24.80 -17.36 -14.87
C ASP A 357 23.27 -17.37 -14.98
N ILE A 358 22.77 -17.17 -16.21
CA ILE A 358 21.35 -17.36 -16.52
C ILE A 358 21.15 -18.82 -16.90
N VAL A 359 20.32 -19.53 -16.16
CA VAL A 359 20.02 -20.96 -16.35
C VAL A 359 18.60 -21.18 -16.86
#